data_1b4a3df777f394e8c008d05645c4f801
#
_entry.id   1b4a3df777f394e8c008d05645c4f801
#
_cell.length_a   1.000
_cell.length_b   1.000
_cell.length_c   1.000
_cell.angle_alpha   90.00
_cell.angle_beta   90.00
_cell.angle_gamma   90.00
#
_symmetry.space_group_name_H-M   'P 1'
#
loop_
_entity.id
_entity.type
_entity.pdbx_description
1 polymer ?
#
loop_
_entity_poly.entity_id
_entity_poly.type
_entity_poly.pdbx_seq_one_letter_code
_entity_poly.pdbx_strand_id
1 'polypeptide(L)'
;MKFISLRTAPAAAFAVALTAAFALASTVLVPFAHAEEVGSVNTNFRITGSDRVVVEAYDDPLVQGVTCYVSRARTGGVKGTLGIAEDPTEASIACRQVGAIHFSGPLKQQADVFSVSMSLIFKALHVVRVVDTKRNALVYLTYSDRVVSGSAKNSVSAVPMPAGTTIPLK
;
A
#
# COMPACT_ATOMS: atom_id res chain seq x y z
N MET A 1 86.25 32.75 -18.68
CA MET A 1 85.23 31.76 -19.09
C MET A 1 84.70 31.15 -17.82
N LYS A 2 83.45 31.56 -17.44
CA LYS A 2 82.77 31.04 -16.24
C LYS A 2 81.60 30.15 -16.69
N PHE A 3 81.70 28.88 -16.38
CA PHE A 3 80.59 27.92 -16.62
C PHE A 3 79.54 28.06 -15.51
N ILE A 4 78.32 28.36 -15.91
CA ILE A 4 77.15 28.41 -15.00
C ILE A 4 76.57 27.02 -14.98
N SER A 5 76.61 26.42 -13.82
CA SER A 5 75.94 25.10 -13.55
C SER A 5 74.47 25.31 -13.29
N LEU A 6 73.63 24.71 -14.14
CA LEU A 6 72.16 24.68 -13.97
C LEU A 6 71.81 23.54 -13.01
N ARG A 7 71.29 23.88 -11.84
CA ARG A 7 70.75 22.89 -10.90
C ARG A 7 69.26 22.63 -11.22
N THR A 8 68.96 21.40 -11.59
CA THR A 8 67.60 20.91 -11.76
C THR A 8 67.02 20.59 -10.40
N ALA A 9 65.88 21.18 -10.10
CA ALA A 9 65.07 20.84 -8.90
C ALA A 9 64.14 19.66 -9.21
N PRO A 10 63.92 18.73 -8.24
CA PRO A 10 62.95 17.64 -8.43
C PRO A 10 61.52 18.12 -8.21
N ALA A 11 60.65 17.78 -9.16
CA ALA A 11 59.23 18.01 -9.07
C ALA A 11 58.64 17.05 -8.04
N ALA A 12 58.07 17.60 -6.94
CA ALA A 12 57.28 16.85 -5.98
C ALA A 12 55.89 16.57 -6.56
N ALA A 13 55.63 15.32 -6.86
CA ALA A 13 54.31 14.86 -7.26
C ALA A 13 53.39 14.81 -6.03
N PHE A 14 52.42 15.71 -5.93
CA PHE A 14 51.34 15.65 -4.98
C PHE A 14 50.30 14.64 -5.48
N ALA A 15 50.27 13.45 -4.88
CA ALA A 15 49.20 12.47 -5.03
C ALA A 15 48.00 12.92 -4.19
N VAL A 16 46.99 13.48 -4.83
CA VAL A 16 45.68 13.74 -4.19
C VAL A 16 44.90 12.44 -4.15
N ALA A 17 44.85 11.80 -2.98
CA ALA A 17 44.00 10.66 -2.74
C ALA A 17 42.54 11.13 -2.59
N LEU A 18 41.74 10.93 -3.64
CA LEU A 18 40.30 11.19 -3.64
C LEU A 18 39.60 9.99 -2.95
N THR A 19 39.38 10.09 -1.64
CA THR A 19 38.55 9.14 -0.91
C THR A 19 37.06 9.44 -1.19
N ALA A 20 36.49 8.71 -2.17
CA ALA A 20 35.05 8.72 -2.42
C ALA A 20 34.36 8.02 -1.25
N ALA A 21 33.80 8.77 -0.32
CA ALA A 21 32.89 8.28 0.69
C ALA A 21 31.56 7.90 0.01
N PHE A 22 31.38 6.61 -0.27
CA PHE A 22 30.11 6.04 -0.72
C PHE A 22 29.17 6.03 0.48
N ALA A 23 28.33 7.07 0.64
CA ALA A 23 27.23 7.07 1.57
C ALA A 23 26.21 6.05 1.08
N LEU A 24 26.14 4.87 1.71
CA LEU A 24 25.03 3.94 1.54
C LEU A 24 23.77 4.62 2.08
N ALA A 25 23.02 5.25 1.19
CA ALA A 25 21.65 5.65 1.48
C ALA A 25 20.83 4.36 1.62
N SER A 26 20.59 3.92 2.85
CA SER A 26 19.63 2.87 3.15
C SER A 26 18.26 3.38 2.78
N THR A 27 17.80 3.07 1.57
CA THR A 27 16.43 3.29 1.15
C THR A 27 15.55 2.35 1.99
N VAL A 28 14.88 2.92 2.98
CA VAL A 28 13.81 2.23 3.69
C VAL A 28 12.71 1.98 2.66
N LEU A 29 12.66 0.77 2.12
CA LEU A 29 11.51 0.32 1.34
C LEU A 29 10.30 0.29 2.29
N VAL A 30 9.45 1.31 2.20
CA VAL A 30 8.13 1.27 2.82
C VAL A 30 7.35 0.20 2.04
N PRO A 31 6.90 -0.90 2.68
CA PRO A 31 6.07 -1.87 1.99
C PRO A 31 4.77 -1.18 1.58
N PHE A 32 4.57 -1.03 0.28
CA PHE A 32 3.25 -0.69 -0.24
C PHE A 32 2.33 -1.87 0.05
N ALA A 33 1.17 -1.62 0.64
CA ALA A 33 0.13 -2.64 0.77
C ALA A 33 -0.30 -3.06 -0.63
N HIS A 34 0.19 -4.22 -1.08
CA HIS A 34 -0.22 -4.82 -2.34
C HIS A 34 -1.49 -5.63 -2.12
N ALA A 35 -2.44 -5.49 -3.05
CA ALA A 35 -3.58 -6.38 -3.13
C ALA A 35 -3.11 -7.74 -3.64
N GLU A 36 -3.42 -8.79 -2.92
CA GLU A 36 -3.23 -10.16 -3.36
C GLU A 36 -4.60 -10.79 -3.67
N GLU A 37 -4.82 -11.24 -4.91
CA GLU A 37 -6.05 -11.97 -5.27
C GLU A 37 -5.99 -13.37 -4.62
N VAL A 38 -6.81 -13.59 -3.60
CA VAL A 38 -6.91 -14.87 -2.88
C VAL A 38 -7.77 -15.87 -3.65
N GLY A 39 -8.75 -15.37 -4.40
CA GLY A 39 -9.62 -16.21 -5.21
C GLY A 39 -10.67 -15.43 -5.96
N SER A 40 -11.31 -16.09 -6.92
CA SER A 40 -12.40 -15.50 -7.69
C SER A 40 -13.43 -16.54 -8.14
N VAL A 41 -14.67 -16.07 -8.36
CA VAL A 41 -15.77 -16.88 -8.86
C VAL A 41 -16.39 -16.17 -10.07
N ASN A 42 -16.49 -16.89 -11.20
CA ASN A 42 -17.19 -16.39 -12.37
C ASN A 42 -18.69 -16.30 -12.11
N THR A 43 -19.29 -15.16 -12.39
CA THR A 43 -20.72 -14.91 -12.18
C THR A 43 -21.52 -14.89 -13.47
N ASN A 44 -20.88 -14.60 -14.58
CA ASN A 44 -21.51 -14.57 -15.90
C ASN A 44 -20.49 -15.03 -16.95
N PHE A 45 -20.85 -16.03 -17.75
CA PHE A 45 -19.99 -16.56 -18.81
C PHE A 45 -20.15 -15.75 -20.07
N ARG A 46 -19.04 -15.28 -20.63
CA ARG A 46 -18.96 -14.64 -21.94
C ARG A 46 -17.79 -15.23 -22.73
N ILE A 47 -17.95 -15.37 -24.06
CA ILE A 47 -16.89 -15.87 -24.95
C ILE A 47 -15.63 -14.98 -24.87
N THR A 48 -15.79 -13.68 -24.60
CA THR A 48 -14.70 -12.70 -24.54
C THR A 48 -14.16 -12.46 -23.14
N GLY A 49 -14.52 -13.27 -22.15
CA GLY A 49 -14.15 -13.13 -20.74
C GLY A 49 -15.36 -12.97 -19.83
N SER A 50 -15.35 -13.65 -18.68
CA SER A 50 -16.45 -13.71 -17.74
C SER A 50 -16.41 -12.57 -16.73
N ASP A 51 -17.59 -12.05 -16.35
CA ASP A 51 -17.73 -11.24 -15.15
C ASP A 51 -17.44 -12.14 -13.93
N ARG A 52 -16.79 -11.60 -12.90
CA ARG A 52 -16.40 -12.39 -11.73
C ARG A 52 -16.47 -11.58 -10.45
N VAL A 53 -16.65 -12.24 -9.32
CA VAL A 53 -16.38 -11.69 -8.01
C VAL A 53 -14.99 -12.14 -7.59
N VAL A 54 -14.15 -11.19 -7.23
CA VAL A 54 -12.80 -11.43 -6.70
C VAL A 54 -12.75 -11.18 -5.20
N VAL A 55 -11.89 -11.92 -4.51
CA VAL A 55 -11.51 -11.66 -3.12
C VAL A 55 -10.04 -11.30 -3.10
N GLU A 56 -9.73 -10.12 -2.59
CA GLU A 56 -8.38 -9.59 -2.48
C GLU A 56 -8.02 -9.40 -1.00
N ALA A 57 -6.81 -9.79 -0.61
CA ALA A 57 -6.27 -9.60 0.72
C ALA A 57 -5.36 -8.38 0.76
N TYR A 58 -5.45 -7.62 1.85
CA TYR A 58 -4.65 -6.44 2.13
C TYR A 58 -4.16 -6.49 3.56
N ASP A 59 -2.86 -6.49 3.77
CA ASP A 59 -2.27 -6.38 5.09
C ASP A 59 -2.18 -4.91 5.51
N ASP A 60 -2.48 -4.62 6.78
CA ASP A 60 -2.32 -3.26 7.30
C ASP A 60 -0.82 -2.90 7.36
N PRO A 61 -0.36 -1.83 6.71
CA PRO A 61 1.06 -1.50 6.63
C PRO A 61 1.69 -1.11 7.97
N LEU A 62 0.89 -0.72 8.97
CA LEU A 62 1.37 -0.33 10.29
C LEU A 62 0.97 -1.31 11.41
N VAL A 63 0.09 -2.28 11.12
CA VAL A 63 -0.40 -3.25 12.10
C VAL A 63 -0.20 -4.65 11.56
N GLN A 64 0.96 -5.21 11.84
CA GLN A 64 1.26 -6.59 11.49
C GLN A 64 0.27 -7.54 12.19
N GLY A 65 -0.09 -8.62 11.51
CA GLY A 65 -1.03 -9.62 12.02
C GLY A 65 -2.50 -9.25 11.82
N VAL A 66 -2.81 -8.17 11.06
CA VAL A 66 -4.16 -7.83 10.61
C VAL A 66 -4.21 -7.85 9.09
N THR A 67 -5.14 -8.63 8.54
CA THR A 67 -5.44 -8.70 7.11
C THR A 67 -6.90 -8.35 6.88
N CYS A 68 -7.18 -7.55 5.88
CA CYS A 68 -8.51 -7.23 5.40
C CYS A 68 -8.77 -7.93 4.08
N TYR A 69 -9.84 -8.72 4.01
CA TYR A 69 -10.32 -9.34 2.79
C TYR A 69 -11.42 -8.48 2.20
N VAL A 70 -11.24 -8.06 0.96
CA VAL A 70 -12.21 -7.25 0.23
C VAL A 70 -12.75 -8.05 -0.94
N SER A 71 -14.06 -8.24 -0.99
CA SER A 71 -14.73 -8.85 -2.14
C SER A 71 -15.41 -7.78 -2.98
N ARG A 72 -15.24 -7.88 -4.30
CA ARG A 72 -15.86 -6.96 -5.27
C ARG A 72 -16.07 -7.63 -6.62
N ALA A 73 -17.06 -7.16 -7.36
CA ALA A 73 -17.28 -7.61 -8.73
C ALA A 73 -16.28 -6.93 -9.68
N ARG A 74 -15.79 -7.69 -10.64
CA ARG A 74 -14.99 -7.22 -11.77
C ARG A 74 -15.66 -7.58 -13.08
N THR A 75 -15.75 -6.61 -13.97
CA THR A 75 -16.30 -6.79 -15.31
C THR A 75 -15.27 -7.47 -16.20
N GLY A 76 -15.67 -8.55 -16.87
CA GLY A 76 -14.84 -9.27 -17.84
C GLY A 76 -14.97 -8.69 -19.25
N GLY A 77 -14.51 -9.49 -20.23
CA GLY A 77 -14.55 -9.15 -21.64
C GLY A 77 -13.44 -8.21 -22.10
N VAL A 78 -13.49 -7.76 -23.35
CA VAL A 78 -12.47 -6.89 -23.96
C VAL A 78 -12.24 -5.62 -23.15
N LYS A 79 -13.30 -5.01 -22.65
CA LYS A 79 -13.22 -3.80 -21.81
C LYS A 79 -12.51 -4.07 -20.49
N GLY A 80 -12.77 -5.22 -19.86
CA GLY A 80 -12.07 -5.64 -18.63
C GLY A 80 -10.60 -5.91 -18.87
N THR A 81 -10.25 -6.59 -19.95
CA THR A 81 -8.87 -6.89 -20.33
C THR A 81 -8.06 -5.61 -20.65
N LEU A 82 -8.70 -4.62 -21.26
CA LEU A 82 -8.09 -3.32 -21.56
C LEU A 82 -8.09 -2.37 -20.33
N GLY A 83 -8.68 -2.76 -19.19
CA GLY A 83 -8.78 -1.93 -18.01
C GLY A 83 -9.72 -0.74 -18.13
N ILE A 84 -10.55 -0.67 -19.19
CA ILE A 84 -11.52 0.40 -19.44
C ILE A 84 -12.94 0.05 -18.99
N ALA A 85 -13.13 -1.14 -18.41
CA ALA A 85 -14.39 -1.51 -17.80
C ALA A 85 -14.64 -0.70 -16.53
N GLU A 86 -15.88 -0.32 -16.31
CA GLU A 86 -16.32 0.29 -15.06
C GLU A 86 -16.78 -0.81 -14.12
N ASP A 87 -15.98 -1.10 -13.09
CA ASP A 87 -16.35 -2.08 -12.08
C ASP A 87 -17.45 -1.50 -11.17
N PRO A 88 -18.37 -2.36 -10.68
CA PRO A 88 -19.34 -1.96 -9.68
C PRO A 88 -18.70 -1.37 -8.43
N THR A 89 -19.30 -0.32 -7.87
CA THR A 89 -18.77 0.38 -6.68
C THR A 89 -19.05 -0.38 -5.37
N GLU A 90 -19.78 -1.49 -5.43
CA GLU A 90 -20.09 -2.30 -4.25
C GLU A 90 -18.90 -3.18 -3.89
N ALA A 91 -18.46 -3.06 -2.63
CA ALA A 91 -17.44 -3.91 -2.06
C ALA A 91 -17.83 -4.28 -0.61
N SER A 92 -17.48 -5.49 -0.22
CA SER A 92 -17.62 -5.94 1.16
C SER A 92 -16.23 -6.13 1.77
N ILE A 93 -16.08 -5.81 3.06
CA ILE A 93 -14.82 -5.95 3.79
C ILE A 93 -14.97 -6.83 5.01
N ALA A 94 -13.98 -7.70 5.24
CA ALA A 94 -13.85 -8.50 6.45
C ALA A 94 -12.38 -8.47 6.91
N CYS A 95 -12.08 -7.73 7.97
CA CYS A 95 -10.74 -7.70 8.54
C CYS A 95 -10.63 -8.67 9.71
N ARG A 96 -9.50 -9.36 9.81
CA ARG A 96 -9.24 -10.39 10.84
C ARG A 96 -7.83 -10.27 11.37
N GLN A 97 -7.68 -10.65 12.63
CA GLN A 97 -6.38 -10.99 13.15
C GLN A 97 -5.96 -12.34 12.56
N VAL A 98 -4.83 -12.35 11.86
CA VAL A 98 -4.25 -13.55 11.22
C VAL A 98 -2.92 -13.96 11.84
N GLY A 99 -2.40 -13.15 12.77
CA GLY A 99 -1.14 -13.39 13.47
C GLY A 99 -1.03 -12.58 14.75
N ALA A 100 0.15 -12.59 15.36
CA ALA A 100 0.46 -11.73 16.50
C ALA A 100 0.42 -10.26 16.08
N ILE A 101 -0.21 -9.41 16.90
CA ILE A 101 -0.32 -7.98 16.62
C ILE A 101 0.99 -7.28 16.98
N HIS A 102 1.57 -6.60 15.99
CA HIS A 102 2.71 -5.71 16.20
C HIS A 102 2.47 -4.38 15.50
N PHE A 103 2.64 -3.29 16.22
CA PHE A 103 2.54 -1.94 15.66
C PHE A 103 3.92 -1.49 15.19
N SER A 104 4.08 -1.14 13.91
CA SER A 104 5.32 -0.60 13.34
C SER A 104 5.57 0.86 13.74
N GLY A 105 4.62 1.49 14.43
CA GLY A 105 4.69 2.87 14.92
C GLY A 105 3.35 3.36 15.44
N PRO A 106 3.30 4.61 15.97
CA PRO A 106 2.07 5.18 16.48
C PRO A 106 1.07 5.44 15.35
N LEU A 107 -0.19 5.11 15.60
CA LEU A 107 -1.27 5.23 14.65
C LEU A 107 -1.92 6.62 14.74
N LYS A 108 -2.37 7.14 13.61
CA LYS A 108 -3.34 8.26 13.60
C LYS A 108 -4.70 7.74 14.01
N GLN A 109 -5.50 8.59 14.64
CA GLN A 109 -6.89 8.28 15.00
C GLN A 109 -7.70 7.79 13.79
N GLN A 110 -7.42 8.36 12.61
CA GLN A 110 -7.98 7.96 11.33
C GLN A 110 -6.92 8.08 10.24
N ALA A 111 -6.82 7.09 9.36
CA ALA A 111 -5.91 7.10 8.23
C ALA A 111 -6.40 6.22 7.09
N ASP A 112 -6.20 6.67 5.86
CA ASP A 112 -6.26 5.78 4.70
C ASP A 112 -5.11 4.78 4.80
N VAL A 113 -5.41 3.49 4.73
CA VAL A 113 -4.41 2.41 4.80
C VAL A 113 -4.10 1.84 3.43
N PHE A 114 -5.10 1.77 2.55
CA PHE A 114 -4.90 1.46 1.13
C PHE A 114 -6.06 1.95 0.26
N SER A 115 -5.79 2.10 -1.03
CA SER A 115 -6.77 2.40 -2.05
C SER A 115 -6.51 1.61 -3.31
N VAL A 116 -7.57 1.28 -4.05
CA VAL A 116 -7.53 0.52 -5.30
C VAL A 116 -8.28 1.26 -6.37
N SER A 117 -7.63 1.52 -7.50
CA SER A 117 -8.31 2.07 -8.67
C SER A 117 -9.33 1.06 -9.20
N MET A 118 -10.57 1.50 -9.39
CA MET A 118 -11.68 0.71 -9.94
C MET A 118 -11.98 1.05 -11.39
N SER A 119 -11.48 2.19 -11.88
CA SER A 119 -11.56 2.59 -13.29
C SER A 119 -10.40 3.50 -13.64
N LEU A 120 -10.10 3.63 -14.94
CA LEU A 120 -9.00 4.48 -15.42
C LEU A 120 -9.20 5.98 -15.14
N ILE A 121 -10.42 6.41 -14.86
CA ILE A 121 -10.70 7.84 -14.95
C ILE A 121 -11.18 8.46 -13.62
N PHE A 122 -11.97 7.79 -12.75
CA PHE A 122 -12.61 8.53 -11.64
C PHE A 122 -13.08 7.71 -10.44
N LYS A 123 -12.77 6.42 -10.31
CA LYS A 123 -13.25 5.62 -9.18
C LYS A 123 -12.11 4.93 -8.46
N ALA A 124 -12.04 5.14 -7.17
CA ALA A 124 -11.18 4.36 -6.28
C ALA A 124 -12.01 3.78 -5.13
N LEU A 125 -11.61 2.59 -4.70
CA LEU A 125 -12.05 2.00 -3.46
C LEU A 125 -11.01 2.34 -2.40
N HIS A 126 -11.44 2.96 -1.31
CA HIS A 126 -10.61 3.32 -0.18
C HIS A 126 -10.87 2.41 1.00
N VAL A 127 -9.84 2.13 1.77
CA VAL A 127 -9.97 1.53 3.09
C VAL A 127 -9.33 2.43 4.12
N VAL A 128 -10.14 2.91 5.04
CA VAL A 128 -9.77 3.80 6.13
C VAL A 128 -9.74 3.00 7.43
N ARG A 129 -8.63 3.08 8.16
CA ARG A 129 -8.55 2.59 9.53
C ARG A 129 -8.93 3.72 10.49
N VAL A 130 -9.85 3.43 11.41
CA VAL A 130 -10.26 4.27 12.51
C VAL A 130 -9.97 3.55 13.82
N VAL A 131 -9.39 4.23 14.81
CA VAL A 131 -9.10 3.63 16.12
C VAL A 131 -10.25 3.91 17.10
N ASP A 132 -10.93 2.84 17.54
CA ASP A 132 -11.88 2.91 18.64
C ASP A 132 -11.16 2.68 19.97
N THR A 133 -10.73 3.76 20.61
CA THR A 133 -10.00 3.70 21.89
C THR A 133 -10.84 3.18 23.04
N LYS A 134 -12.16 3.39 23.00
CA LYS A 134 -13.07 2.95 24.07
C LYS A 134 -13.19 1.42 24.10
N ARG A 135 -13.19 0.79 22.92
CA ARG A 135 -13.34 -0.65 22.78
C ARG A 135 -12.03 -1.37 22.48
N ASN A 136 -10.94 -0.61 22.43
CA ASN A 136 -9.60 -1.11 22.08
C ASN A 136 -9.66 -1.95 20.80
N ALA A 137 -10.17 -1.34 19.72
CA ALA A 137 -10.37 -2.00 18.44
C ALA A 137 -9.93 -1.14 17.27
N LEU A 138 -9.53 -1.78 16.19
CA LEU A 138 -9.31 -1.14 14.89
C LEU A 138 -10.54 -1.37 14.03
N VAL A 139 -11.11 -0.29 13.53
CA VAL A 139 -12.28 -0.31 12.63
C VAL A 139 -11.80 0.04 11.23
N TYR A 140 -12.13 -0.80 10.27
CA TYR A 140 -11.79 -0.62 8.86
C TYR A 140 -13.06 -0.32 8.09
N LEU A 141 -13.13 0.85 7.49
CA LEU A 141 -14.22 1.31 6.65
C LEU A 141 -13.76 1.29 5.19
N THR A 142 -14.43 0.51 4.35
CA THR A 142 -14.26 0.66 2.90
C THR A 142 -15.37 1.51 2.31
N TYR A 143 -15.01 2.40 1.40
CA TYR A 143 -15.96 3.20 0.64
C TYR A 143 -15.41 3.46 -0.77
N SER A 144 -16.31 3.71 -1.72
CA SER A 144 -15.95 4.10 -3.09
C SER A 144 -16.14 5.60 -3.31
N ASP A 145 -15.27 6.19 -4.13
CA ASP A 145 -15.48 7.56 -4.60
C ASP A 145 -16.81 7.69 -5.34
N ARG A 146 -17.49 8.79 -5.08
CA ARG A 146 -18.75 9.10 -5.72
C ARG A 146 -18.51 9.95 -6.96
N VAL A 147 -18.86 9.41 -8.12
CA VAL A 147 -18.71 10.10 -9.41
C VAL A 147 -19.98 10.84 -9.84
N VAL A 148 -21.15 10.39 -9.34
CA VAL A 148 -22.47 10.93 -9.70
C VAL A 148 -23.33 11.06 -8.45
N SER A 149 -24.51 11.66 -8.54
CA SER A 149 -25.47 11.78 -7.44
C SER A 149 -25.81 10.41 -6.79
N GLY A 150 -25.91 10.39 -5.47
CA GLY A 150 -26.17 9.17 -4.69
C GLY A 150 -25.30 9.09 -3.43
N SER A 151 -25.48 8.05 -2.62
CA SER A 151 -24.65 7.78 -1.44
C SER A 151 -23.45 6.92 -1.83
N ALA A 152 -22.28 7.18 -1.21
CA ALA A 152 -21.13 6.32 -1.37
C ALA A 152 -21.45 4.91 -0.82
N LYS A 153 -21.19 3.88 -1.63
CA LYS A 153 -21.28 2.49 -1.18
C LYS A 153 -20.18 2.25 -0.16
N ASN A 154 -20.52 1.64 0.95
CA ASN A 154 -19.57 1.42 2.04
C ASN A 154 -19.82 0.11 2.77
N SER A 155 -18.80 -0.37 3.46
CA SER A 155 -18.86 -1.54 4.34
C SER A 155 -17.85 -1.37 5.47
N VAL A 156 -18.09 -1.97 6.61
CA VAL A 156 -17.26 -1.83 7.81
C VAL A 156 -16.93 -3.17 8.42
N SER A 157 -15.70 -3.29 8.94
CA SER A 157 -15.23 -4.42 9.73
C SER A 157 -14.46 -3.92 10.94
N ALA A 158 -14.49 -4.65 12.05
CA ALA A 158 -13.74 -4.31 13.26
C ALA A 158 -12.88 -5.49 13.73
N VAL A 159 -11.66 -5.18 14.17
CA VAL A 159 -10.71 -6.14 14.75
C VAL A 159 -10.44 -5.71 16.19
N PRO A 160 -10.98 -6.42 17.19
CA PRO A 160 -10.65 -6.13 18.58
C PRO A 160 -9.19 -6.49 18.85
N MET A 161 -8.52 -5.68 19.68
CA MET A 161 -7.16 -6.00 20.10
C MET A 161 -7.17 -7.07 21.19
N PRO A 162 -6.15 -7.95 21.23
CA PRO A 162 -5.98 -8.90 22.32
C PRO A 162 -5.91 -8.19 23.67
N ALA A 163 -6.35 -8.90 24.73
CA ALA A 163 -6.25 -8.38 26.09
C ALA A 163 -4.81 -8.01 26.44
N GLY A 164 -4.63 -6.83 27.04
CA GLY A 164 -3.32 -6.29 27.38
C GLY A 164 -2.57 -5.59 26.23
N THR A 165 -3.09 -5.61 25.01
CA THR A 165 -2.52 -4.87 23.87
C THR A 165 -3.05 -3.44 23.88
N THR A 166 -2.16 -2.44 24.00
CA THR A 166 -2.52 -1.03 23.89
C THR A 166 -2.21 -0.51 22.49
N ILE A 167 -3.17 0.17 21.87
CA ILE A 167 -2.97 0.79 20.56
C ILE A 167 -2.16 2.08 20.73
N PRO A 168 -0.96 2.19 20.15
CA PRO A 168 -0.17 3.42 20.24
C PRO A 168 -0.77 4.49 19.32
N LEU A 169 -1.15 5.65 19.88
CA LEU A 169 -1.70 6.80 19.15
C LEU A 169 -0.71 7.96 19.09
N LYS A 170 -0.84 8.78 18.03
CA LYS A 170 -0.16 10.08 17.87
C LYS A 170 -1.14 11.17 17.49
#